data_17c3db74dd875c136bd9890eeab47b2d
#
_entry.id   17c3db74dd875c136bd9890eeab47b2d
#
_cell.length_a   1.000
_cell.length_b   1.000
_cell.length_c   1.000
_cell.angle_alpha   90.00
_cell.angle_beta   90.00
_cell.angle_gamma   90.00
#
_symmetry.space_group_name_H-M   'P 1'
#
loop_
_entity.id
_entity.type
_entity.pdbx_description
1 polymer ?
#
loop_
_entity_poly.entity_id
_entity_poly.type
_entity_poly.pdbx_seq_one_letter_code
_entity_poly.pdbx_strand_id
1 'polypeptide(L)'
;MNILKSVGRFFAGIFILLGLTIFIMSYFGSYAVDNVGILENDLSDNFVNLVSDPEMKSFVEECNNNPQMEGCDEINSFKEDNPVLSKIEDEISGFSYYGDMMRMFGIVFFIAGLLLFIWCNGWLNGLKAASLTTFIGVVFSYIYYKYAIMGAITGFLPPEMVSIIGNWATITINHTLNFIMVLGVIFLILTVVLYILHHKKMKGKVLGNK
;
A
#
# COMPACT_ATOMS: atom_id res chain seq x y z
N MET A 1 -37.22 -6.85 -12.66
CA MET A 1 -35.88 -7.04 -12.00
C MET A 1 -36.00 -6.48 -10.59
N ASN A 2 -35.80 -7.26 -9.53
CA ASN A 2 -36.02 -6.79 -8.15
C ASN A 2 -35.04 -5.66 -7.82
N ILE A 3 -35.55 -4.48 -7.53
CA ILE A 3 -34.80 -3.27 -7.11
C ILE A 3 -33.82 -3.64 -5.99
N LEU A 4 -34.24 -4.48 -5.04
CA LEU A 4 -33.39 -4.96 -3.94
C LEU A 4 -32.11 -5.67 -4.42
N LYS A 5 -32.18 -6.48 -5.49
CA LYS A 5 -30.98 -7.13 -6.05
C LYS A 5 -30.06 -6.15 -6.76
N SER A 6 -30.58 -5.09 -7.35
CA SER A 6 -29.78 -4.06 -8.00
C SER A 6 -29.01 -3.24 -6.97
N VAL A 7 -29.70 -2.83 -5.90
CA VAL A 7 -29.10 -2.13 -4.76
C VAL A 7 -28.06 -3.01 -4.07
N GLY A 8 -28.36 -4.30 -3.86
CA GLY A 8 -27.42 -5.24 -3.26
C GLY A 8 -26.12 -5.41 -4.08
N ARG A 9 -26.21 -5.41 -5.43
CA ARG A 9 -25.03 -5.46 -6.30
C ARG A 9 -24.15 -4.23 -6.18
N PHE A 10 -24.76 -3.05 -6.07
CA PHE A 10 -24.04 -1.79 -5.89
C PHE A 10 -23.25 -1.80 -4.57
N PHE A 11 -23.90 -2.16 -3.45
CA PHE A 11 -23.22 -2.27 -2.17
C PHE A 11 -22.17 -3.37 -2.16
N ALA A 12 -22.40 -4.50 -2.82
CA ALA A 12 -21.40 -5.56 -2.97
C ALA A 12 -20.12 -5.05 -3.65
N GLY A 13 -20.27 -4.24 -4.71
CA GLY A 13 -19.14 -3.61 -5.38
C GLY A 13 -18.37 -2.65 -4.46
N ILE A 14 -19.09 -1.80 -3.72
CA ILE A 14 -18.48 -0.88 -2.74
C ILE A 14 -17.69 -1.67 -1.67
N PHE A 15 -18.26 -2.73 -1.09
CA PHE A 15 -17.59 -3.52 -0.06
C PHE A 15 -16.32 -4.21 -0.59
N ILE A 16 -16.34 -4.74 -1.82
CA ILE A 16 -15.14 -5.31 -2.43
C ILE A 16 -14.07 -4.24 -2.62
N LEU A 17 -14.43 -3.08 -3.18
CA LEU A 17 -13.46 -2.02 -3.43
C LEU A 17 -12.90 -1.44 -2.12
N LEU A 18 -13.74 -1.19 -1.12
CA LEU A 18 -13.30 -0.75 0.20
C LEU A 18 -12.40 -1.78 0.86
N GLY A 19 -12.80 -3.06 0.86
CA GLY A 19 -12.00 -4.13 1.42
C GLY A 19 -10.64 -4.25 0.76
N LEU A 20 -10.59 -4.19 -0.56
CA LEU A 20 -9.35 -4.21 -1.34
C LEU A 20 -8.46 -3.00 -1.03
N THR A 21 -9.04 -1.79 -0.99
CA THR A 21 -8.28 -0.56 -0.70
C THR A 21 -7.68 -0.59 0.69
N ILE A 22 -8.47 -0.95 1.71
CA ILE A 22 -8.01 -1.08 3.10
C ILE A 22 -6.89 -2.13 3.18
N PHE A 23 -7.05 -3.27 2.50
CA PHE A 23 -6.06 -4.34 2.49
C PHE A 23 -4.73 -3.90 1.86
N ILE A 24 -4.77 -3.20 0.71
CA ILE A 24 -3.56 -2.69 0.04
C ILE A 24 -2.90 -1.60 0.89
N MET A 25 -3.68 -0.68 1.50
CA MET A 25 -3.15 0.35 2.38
C MET A 25 -2.47 -0.24 3.61
N SER A 26 -3.08 -1.26 4.22
CA SER A 26 -2.48 -1.99 5.34
C SER A 26 -1.18 -2.68 4.93
N TYR A 27 -1.13 -3.29 3.74
CA TYR A 27 0.07 -3.91 3.22
C TYR A 27 1.19 -2.89 2.99
N PHE A 28 0.87 -1.75 2.37
CA PHE A 28 1.80 -0.62 2.20
C PHE A 28 2.33 -0.13 3.54
N GLY A 29 1.44 0.12 4.51
CA GLY A 29 1.82 0.60 5.83
C GLY A 29 2.73 -0.38 6.59
N SER A 30 2.40 -1.68 6.59
CA SER A 30 3.26 -2.70 7.22
C SER A 30 4.64 -2.75 6.60
N TYR A 31 4.73 -2.73 5.26
CA TYR A 31 6.02 -2.76 4.58
C TYR A 31 6.83 -1.47 4.82
N ALA A 32 6.16 -0.32 4.90
CA ALA A 32 6.78 0.97 5.23
C ALA A 32 7.43 0.93 6.62
N VAL A 33 6.72 0.35 7.60
CA VAL A 33 7.21 0.15 8.98
C VAL A 33 8.39 -0.81 9.02
N ASP A 34 8.28 -1.96 8.37
CA ASP A 34 9.34 -2.98 8.34
C ASP A 34 10.66 -2.47 7.73
N ASN A 35 10.58 -1.41 6.94
CA ASN A 35 11.74 -0.81 6.25
C ASN A 35 12.08 0.59 6.77
N VAL A 36 11.65 0.96 7.98
CA VAL A 36 11.98 2.26 8.59
C VAL A 36 13.49 2.45 8.78
N GLY A 37 14.24 1.38 9.02
CA GLY A 37 15.71 1.43 9.14
C GLY A 37 16.41 1.98 7.88
N ILE A 38 15.79 1.90 6.70
CA ILE A 38 16.30 2.57 5.49
C ILE A 38 16.21 4.10 5.66
N LEU A 39 15.07 4.57 6.20
CA LEU A 39 14.85 6.00 6.47
C LEU A 39 15.83 6.52 7.51
N GLU A 40 16.10 5.74 8.56
CA GLU A 40 17.08 6.08 9.60
C GLU A 40 18.49 6.22 9.03
N ASN A 41 18.92 5.26 8.21
CA ASN A 41 20.22 5.30 7.54
C ASN A 41 20.30 6.50 6.57
N ASP A 42 19.29 6.70 5.73
CA ASP A 42 19.24 7.82 4.79
C ASP A 42 19.23 9.18 5.53
N LEU A 43 18.56 9.26 6.69
CA LEU A 43 18.54 10.47 7.52
C LEU A 43 19.92 10.71 8.16
N SER A 44 20.55 9.68 8.68
CA SER A 44 21.91 9.76 9.25
C SER A 44 22.92 10.20 8.21
N ASP A 45 22.91 9.59 7.01
CA ASP A 45 23.85 9.88 5.93
C ASP A 45 23.65 11.30 5.35
N ASN A 46 22.43 11.80 5.34
CA ASN A 46 22.09 13.11 4.80
C ASN A 46 21.91 14.19 5.88
N PHE A 47 22.23 13.88 7.14
CA PHE A 47 22.09 14.84 8.25
C PHE A 47 22.84 16.17 7.99
N VAL A 48 24.03 16.09 7.40
CA VAL A 48 24.83 17.25 6.99
C VAL A 48 24.08 18.21 6.07
N ASN A 49 23.23 17.64 5.20
CA ASN A 49 22.43 18.44 4.24
C ASN A 49 21.21 19.11 4.86
N LEU A 50 20.77 18.66 6.04
CA LEU A 50 19.65 19.24 6.80
C LEU A 50 20.10 20.43 7.67
N VAL A 51 21.41 20.54 7.95
CA VAL A 51 21.95 21.64 8.74
C VAL A 51 22.01 22.88 7.88
N SER A 52 21.18 23.87 8.20
CA SER A 52 21.08 25.13 7.44
C SER A 52 22.22 26.11 7.73
N ASP A 53 22.90 25.94 8.87
CA ASP A 53 24.00 26.79 9.30
C ASP A 53 25.32 26.31 8.66
N PRO A 54 26.01 27.17 7.87
CA PRO A 54 27.26 26.81 7.20
C PRO A 54 28.39 26.42 8.16
N GLU A 55 28.47 27.05 9.35
CA GLU A 55 29.50 26.74 10.34
C GLU A 55 29.24 25.37 10.97
N MET A 56 27.99 25.10 11.32
CA MET A 56 27.59 23.81 11.86
C MET A 56 27.70 22.69 10.80
N LYS A 57 27.44 23.00 9.55
CA LYS A 57 27.62 22.06 8.44
C LYS A 57 29.08 21.63 8.29
N SER A 58 30.01 22.61 8.30
CA SER A 58 31.45 22.32 8.23
C SER A 58 31.94 21.51 9.43
N PHE A 59 31.39 21.79 10.62
CA PHE A 59 31.73 21.06 11.85
C PHE A 59 31.20 19.59 11.79
N VAL A 60 29.99 19.36 11.31
CA VAL A 60 29.43 18.01 11.14
C VAL A 60 30.23 17.21 10.09
N GLU A 61 30.65 17.85 8.98
CA GLU A 61 31.51 17.22 7.97
C GLU A 61 32.89 16.85 8.56
N GLU A 62 33.45 17.70 9.43
CA GLU A 62 34.72 17.45 10.10
C GLU A 62 34.59 16.32 11.12
N CYS A 63 33.49 16.23 11.87
CA CYS A 63 33.18 15.13 12.76
C CYS A 63 33.00 13.80 12.02
N ASN A 64 32.37 13.79 10.83
CA ASN A 64 32.26 12.59 10.03
C ASN A 64 33.62 12.06 9.55
N ASN A 65 34.58 12.97 9.30
CA ASN A 65 35.94 12.63 8.88
C ASN A 65 36.86 12.29 10.08
N ASN A 66 36.58 12.84 11.26
CA ASN A 66 37.37 12.62 12.47
C ASN A 66 36.47 12.48 13.72
N PRO A 67 35.85 11.32 13.93
CA PRO A 67 34.85 11.08 14.99
C PRO A 67 35.37 11.28 16.43
N GLN A 68 36.68 11.36 16.64
CA GLN A 68 37.30 11.53 17.96
C GLN A 68 37.60 12.99 18.29
N MET A 69 37.19 13.93 17.46
CA MET A 69 37.40 15.34 17.72
C MET A 69 36.48 15.82 18.87
N GLU A 70 36.95 16.77 19.67
CA GLU A 70 36.19 17.34 20.79
C GLU A 70 34.86 17.97 20.31
N GLY A 71 33.75 17.59 20.92
CA GLY A 71 32.40 18.02 20.54
C GLY A 71 31.68 17.13 19.53
N CYS A 72 32.36 16.15 18.90
CA CYS A 72 31.71 15.22 17.98
C CYS A 72 30.85 14.18 18.71
N ASP A 73 31.11 13.92 19.99
CA ASP A 73 30.28 13.03 20.81
C ASP A 73 28.85 13.55 20.96
N GLU A 74 28.67 14.88 21.04
CA GLU A 74 27.32 15.49 21.09
C GLU A 74 26.58 15.33 19.76
N ILE A 75 27.28 15.43 18.62
CA ILE A 75 26.68 15.21 17.30
C ILE A 75 26.34 13.75 17.09
N ASN A 76 27.20 12.84 17.50
CA ASN A 76 26.98 11.41 17.39
C ASN A 76 25.84 10.96 18.31
N SER A 77 25.77 11.47 19.56
CA SER A 77 24.64 11.21 20.44
C SER A 77 23.34 11.82 19.92
N PHE A 78 23.39 12.99 19.26
CA PHE A 78 22.21 13.57 18.61
C PHE A 78 21.73 12.76 17.40
N LYS A 79 22.65 12.08 16.68
CA LYS A 79 22.30 11.16 15.61
C LYS A 79 21.69 9.86 16.16
N GLU A 80 22.25 9.32 17.25
CA GLU A 80 21.79 8.08 17.88
C GLU A 80 20.50 8.28 18.69
N ASP A 81 20.40 9.40 19.45
CA ASP A 81 19.25 9.73 20.32
C ASP A 81 18.29 10.76 19.70
N ASN A 82 18.22 10.84 18.36
CA ASN A 82 17.41 11.88 17.71
C ASN A 82 15.92 11.74 18.13
N PRO A 83 15.38 12.75 18.88
CA PRO A 83 14.00 12.68 19.37
C PRO A 83 12.95 12.69 18.24
N VAL A 84 13.36 13.04 17.01
CA VAL A 84 12.50 12.91 15.82
C VAL A 84 12.44 11.46 15.38
N LEU A 85 13.58 10.73 15.40
CA LEU A 85 13.60 9.31 15.06
C LEU A 85 12.83 8.48 16.08
N SER A 86 13.06 8.69 17.38
CA SER A 86 12.33 7.96 18.42
C SER A 86 10.81 8.22 18.36
N LYS A 87 10.37 9.44 18.04
CA LYS A 87 8.95 9.72 17.79
C LYS A 87 8.42 9.05 16.54
N ILE A 88 9.21 9.02 15.47
CA ILE A 88 8.86 8.30 14.23
C ILE A 88 8.74 6.81 14.53
N GLU A 89 9.66 6.21 15.26
CA GLU A 89 9.60 4.81 15.68
C GLU A 89 8.37 4.52 16.54
N ASP A 90 8.06 5.36 17.53
CA ASP A 90 6.89 5.20 18.41
C ASP A 90 5.57 5.32 17.62
N GLU A 91 5.44 6.31 16.74
CA GLU A 91 4.26 6.47 15.89
C GLU A 91 4.14 5.33 14.87
N ILE A 92 5.25 4.88 14.29
CA ILE A 92 5.32 3.79 13.33
C ILE A 92 5.03 2.44 14.00
N SER A 93 5.55 2.18 15.21
CA SER A 93 5.25 0.96 15.97
C SER A 93 3.75 0.86 16.30
N GLY A 94 3.11 1.99 16.65
CA GLY A 94 1.67 2.10 16.77
C GLY A 94 0.94 1.75 15.46
N PHE A 95 1.49 2.14 14.32
CA PHE A 95 0.92 1.84 13.00
C PHE A 95 0.98 0.34 12.64
N SER A 96 1.98 -0.40 13.13
CA SER A 96 2.07 -1.85 12.95
C SER A 96 0.87 -2.58 13.57
N TYR A 97 0.49 -2.24 14.80
CA TYR A 97 -0.68 -2.79 15.47
C TYR A 97 -1.99 -2.45 14.72
N TYR A 98 -2.16 -1.20 14.31
CA TYR A 98 -3.31 -0.78 13.50
C TYR A 98 -3.30 -1.39 12.10
N GLY A 99 -2.13 -1.65 11.52
CA GLY A 99 -1.97 -2.29 10.22
C GLY A 99 -2.61 -3.67 10.16
N ASP A 100 -2.35 -4.52 11.15
CA ASP A 100 -2.95 -5.86 11.22
C ASP A 100 -4.47 -5.81 11.41
N MET A 101 -4.94 -4.90 12.25
CA MET A 101 -6.37 -4.68 12.45
C MET A 101 -7.05 -4.20 11.15
N MET A 102 -6.45 -3.25 10.44
CA MET A 102 -6.93 -2.79 9.13
C MET A 102 -6.96 -3.90 8.09
N ARG A 103 -5.93 -4.78 8.08
CA ARG A 103 -5.88 -5.96 7.19
C ARG A 103 -7.06 -6.89 7.43
N MET A 104 -7.38 -7.17 8.69
CA MET A 104 -8.54 -7.96 9.08
C MET A 104 -9.84 -7.31 8.61
N PHE A 105 -10.03 -6.02 8.82
CA PHE A 105 -11.21 -5.29 8.33
C PHE A 105 -11.30 -5.33 6.80
N GLY A 106 -10.19 -5.14 6.09
CA GLY A 106 -10.14 -5.27 4.63
C GLY A 106 -10.65 -6.62 4.15
N ILE A 107 -10.20 -7.71 4.78
CA ILE A 107 -10.64 -9.08 4.46
C ILE A 107 -12.13 -9.25 4.76
N VAL A 108 -12.62 -8.78 5.90
CA VAL A 108 -14.04 -8.88 6.28
C VAL A 108 -14.93 -8.15 5.27
N PHE A 109 -14.60 -6.92 4.89
CA PHE A 109 -15.35 -6.17 3.88
C PHE A 109 -15.32 -6.87 2.53
N PHE A 110 -14.17 -7.41 2.12
CA PHE A 110 -14.03 -8.14 0.87
C PHE A 110 -14.94 -9.39 0.84
N ILE A 111 -14.92 -10.19 1.91
CA ILE A 111 -15.76 -11.39 2.04
C ILE A 111 -17.24 -11.01 2.06
N ALA A 112 -17.64 -9.97 2.80
CA ALA A 112 -19.01 -9.49 2.83
C ALA A 112 -19.50 -9.08 1.43
N GLY A 113 -18.70 -8.34 0.68
CA GLY A 113 -18.99 -7.98 -0.71
C GLY A 113 -19.12 -9.20 -1.63
N LEU A 114 -18.23 -10.18 -1.48
CA LEU A 114 -18.28 -11.43 -2.23
C LEU A 114 -19.59 -12.21 -1.97
N LEU A 115 -19.96 -12.35 -0.70
CA LEU A 115 -21.19 -13.04 -0.30
C LEU A 115 -22.43 -12.31 -0.84
N LEU A 116 -22.45 -10.98 -0.80
CA LEU A 116 -23.52 -10.17 -1.38
C LEU A 116 -23.63 -10.36 -2.91
N PHE A 117 -22.53 -10.42 -3.63
CA PHE A 117 -22.56 -10.71 -5.07
C PHE A 117 -23.12 -12.10 -5.36
N ILE A 118 -22.71 -13.11 -4.58
CA ILE A 118 -23.22 -14.50 -4.71
C ILE A 118 -24.72 -14.53 -4.43
N TRP A 119 -25.17 -13.85 -3.37
CA TRP A 119 -26.59 -13.80 -3.01
C TRP A 119 -27.45 -13.11 -4.08
N CYS A 120 -26.97 -11.99 -4.64
CA CYS A 120 -27.70 -11.22 -5.64
C CYS A 120 -27.76 -11.86 -7.03
N ASN A 121 -26.70 -12.61 -7.43
CA ASN A 121 -26.51 -13.10 -8.80
C ASN A 121 -26.47 -14.63 -8.91
N GLY A 122 -26.47 -15.35 -7.79
CA GLY A 122 -26.16 -16.77 -7.71
C GLY A 122 -24.67 -17.05 -7.82
N TRP A 123 -24.26 -18.26 -7.44
CA TRP A 123 -22.87 -18.64 -7.19
C TRP A 123 -21.90 -18.24 -8.32
N LEU A 124 -22.09 -18.77 -9.53
CA LEU A 124 -21.14 -18.57 -10.63
C LEU A 124 -21.14 -17.12 -11.16
N ASN A 125 -22.31 -16.50 -11.29
CA ASN A 125 -22.42 -15.12 -11.74
C ASN A 125 -21.92 -14.13 -10.68
N GLY A 126 -22.14 -14.43 -9.40
CA GLY A 126 -21.63 -13.66 -8.28
C GLY A 126 -20.11 -13.67 -8.22
N LEU A 127 -19.50 -14.84 -8.31
CA LEU A 127 -18.03 -14.98 -8.35
C LEU A 127 -17.43 -14.25 -9.56
N LYS A 128 -18.03 -14.38 -10.74
CA LYS A 128 -17.57 -13.68 -11.95
C LYS A 128 -17.63 -12.16 -11.76
N ALA A 129 -18.74 -11.65 -11.24
CA ALA A 129 -18.91 -10.20 -10.99
C ALA A 129 -17.92 -9.70 -9.94
N ALA A 130 -17.74 -10.43 -8.83
CA ALA A 130 -16.79 -10.10 -7.78
C ALA A 130 -15.35 -10.07 -8.32
N SER A 131 -14.94 -11.12 -9.06
CA SER A 131 -13.59 -11.20 -9.63
C SER A 131 -13.30 -10.05 -10.61
N LEU A 132 -14.26 -9.70 -11.47
CA LEU A 132 -14.13 -8.57 -12.38
C LEU A 132 -14.03 -7.24 -11.62
N THR A 133 -14.88 -7.02 -10.61
CA THR A 133 -14.85 -5.82 -9.77
C THR A 133 -13.51 -5.70 -9.04
N THR A 134 -12.99 -6.79 -8.48
CA THR A 134 -11.68 -6.82 -7.83
C THR A 134 -10.56 -6.51 -8.82
N PHE A 135 -10.57 -7.11 -10.01
CA PHE A 135 -9.57 -6.83 -11.05
C PHE A 135 -9.55 -5.33 -11.43
N ILE A 136 -10.73 -4.74 -11.65
CA ILE A 136 -10.83 -3.30 -11.93
C ILE A 136 -10.30 -2.48 -10.75
N GLY A 137 -10.65 -2.83 -9.51
CA GLY A 137 -10.14 -2.16 -8.31
C GLY A 137 -8.61 -2.25 -8.19
N VAL A 138 -8.02 -3.39 -8.50
CA VAL A 138 -6.55 -3.59 -8.52
C VAL A 138 -5.89 -2.67 -9.57
N VAL A 139 -6.46 -2.56 -10.77
CA VAL A 139 -5.95 -1.66 -11.83
C VAL A 139 -5.99 -0.20 -11.36
N PHE A 140 -7.09 0.24 -10.77
CA PHE A 140 -7.21 1.59 -10.22
C PHE A 140 -6.22 1.82 -9.07
N SER A 141 -6.04 0.85 -8.16
CA SER A 141 -5.05 0.95 -7.09
C SER A 141 -3.64 1.08 -7.64
N TYR A 142 -3.28 0.31 -8.66
CA TYR A 142 -1.97 0.42 -9.32
C TYR A 142 -1.72 1.83 -9.87
N ILE A 143 -2.70 2.39 -10.60
CA ILE A 143 -2.60 3.74 -11.14
C ILE A 143 -2.47 4.78 -10.02
N TYR A 144 -3.27 4.65 -8.96
CA TYR A 144 -3.25 5.56 -7.82
C TYR A 144 -1.88 5.55 -7.10
N TYR A 145 -1.36 4.37 -6.76
CA TYR A 145 -0.05 4.28 -6.09
C TYR A 145 1.08 4.78 -6.97
N LYS A 146 1.08 4.45 -8.27
CA LYS A 146 2.13 4.85 -9.20
C LYS A 146 2.18 6.36 -9.46
N TYR A 147 1.03 7.01 -9.58
CA TYR A 147 0.99 8.42 -10.01
C TYR A 147 0.63 9.38 -8.89
N ALA A 148 -0.36 9.05 -8.05
CA ALA A 148 -0.82 9.97 -7.02
C ALA A 148 0.12 9.97 -5.80
N ILE A 149 0.50 8.80 -5.29
CA ILE A 149 1.37 8.71 -4.10
C ILE A 149 2.78 9.21 -4.44
N MET A 150 3.37 8.74 -5.56
CA MET A 150 4.70 9.18 -5.97
C MET A 150 4.72 10.68 -6.29
N GLY A 151 3.70 11.18 -6.98
CA GLY A 151 3.56 12.62 -7.27
C GLY A 151 3.36 13.47 -6.02
N ALA A 152 2.66 12.95 -5.01
CA ALA A 152 2.51 13.65 -3.73
C ALA A 152 3.86 13.76 -2.99
N ILE A 153 4.64 12.67 -2.91
CA ILE A 153 5.94 12.70 -2.25
C ILE A 153 6.89 13.69 -2.91
N THR A 154 6.97 13.68 -4.24
CA THR A 154 7.88 14.57 -4.98
C THR A 154 7.38 16.02 -5.08
N GLY A 155 6.07 16.26 -4.96
CA GLY A 155 5.46 17.59 -5.14
C GLY A 155 5.20 18.37 -3.86
N PHE A 156 5.06 17.70 -2.71
CA PHE A 156 4.76 18.37 -1.43
C PHE A 156 5.94 18.47 -0.49
N LEU A 157 7.00 17.69 -0.70
CA LEU A 157 8.18 17.72 0.16
C LEU A 157 9.23 18.70 -0.39
N PRO A 158 9.93 19.46 0.50
CA PRO A 158 11.12 20.21 0.12
C PRO A 158 12.18 19.30 -0.53
N PRO A 159 12.99 19.82 -1.48
CA PRO A 159 14.00 19.03 -2.17
C PRO A 159 14.95 18.26 -1.25
N GLU A 160 15.30 18.86 -0.12
CA GLU A 160 16.17 18.28 0.91
C GLU A 160 15.51 17.04 1.55
N MET A 161 14.21 17.10 1.83
CA MET A 161 13.44 15.98 2.37
C MET A 161 13.16 14.90 1.31
N VAL A 162 13.02 15.28 0.06
CA VAL A 162 12.86 14.31 -1.05
C VAL A 162 14.11 13.44 -1.17
N SER A 163 15.31 13.95 -0.93
CA SER A 163 16.54 13.16 -0.99
C SER A 163 16.60 12.11 0.12
N ILE A 164 16.02 12.37 1.29
CA ILE A 164 16.05 11.50 2.46
C ILE A 164 14.91 10.48 2.42
N ILE A 165 13.68 10.96 2.23
CA ILE A 165 12.48 10.11 2.25
C ILE A 165 12.31 9.37 0.92
N GLY A 166 12.87 9.91 -0.17
CA GLY A 166 12.62 9.43 -1.53
C GLY A 166 13.08 7.99 -1.78
N ASN A 167 14.19 7.57 -1.20
CA ASN A 167 14.71 6.22 -1.34
C ASN A 167 13.78 5.21 -0.64
N TRP A 168 13.50 5.43 0.65
CA TRP A 168 12.58 4.62 1.44
C TRP A 168 11.17 4.57 0.80
N ALA A 169 10.63 5.72 0.39
CA ALA A 169 9.34 5.80 -0.25
C ALA A 169 9.31 5.07 -1.59
N THR A 170 10.37 5.18 -2.41
CA THR A 170 10.50 4.50 -3.69
C THR A 170 10.53 2.98 -3.53
N ILE A 171 11.29 2.47 -2.56
CA ILE A 171 11.36 1.04 -2.24
C ILE A 171 9.99 0.54 -1.79
N THR A 172 9.33 1.25 -0.88
CA THR A 172 8.02 0.89 -0.33
C THR A 172 6.94 0.88 -1.41
N ILE A 173 6.91 1.91 -2.25
CA ILE A 173 5.94 2.01 -3.35
C ILE A 173 6.18 0.90 -4.39
N ASN A 174 7.42 0.67 -4.81
CA ASN A 174 7.73 -0.35 -5.80
C ASN A 174 7.37 -1.76 -5.29
N HIS A 175 7.61 -2.06 -4.01
CA HIS A 175 7.20 -3.31 -3.40
C HIS A 175 5.67 -3.48 -3.42
N THR A 176 4.96 -2.43 -3.05
CA THR A 176 3.49 -2.41 -3.08
C THR A 176 2.94 -2.54 -4.50
N LEU A 177 3.55 -1.88 -5.48
CA LEU A 177 3.17 -2.00 -6.90
C LEU A 177 3.38 -3.43 -7.42
N ASN A 178 4.47 -4.09 -7.05
CA ASN A 178 4.71 -5.49 -7.39
C ASN A 178 3.64 -6.41 -6.78
N PHE A 179 3.28 -6.19 -5.53
CA PHE A 179 2.18 -6.92 -4.88
C PHE A 179 0.84 -6.71 -5.60
N ILE A 180 0.48 -5.46 -5.91
CA ILE A 180 -0.73 -5.11 -6.67
C ILE A 180 -0.73 -5.77 -8.05
N MET A 181 0.41 -5.82 -8.75
CA MET A 181 0.54 -6.52 -10.03
C MET A 181 0.26 -8.02 -9.92
N VAL A 182 0.83 -8.68 -8.91
CA VAL A 182 0.58 -10.11 -8.67
C VAL A 182 -0.90 -10.37 -8.41
N LEU A 183 -1.56 -9.55 -7.57
CA LEU A 183 -3.01 -9.63 -7.36
C LEU A 183 -3.78 -9.43 -8.67
N GLY A 184 -3.37 -8.46 -9.49
CA GLY A 184 -3.98 -8.18 -10.79
C GLY A 184 -3.96 -9.39 -11.72
N VAL A 185 -2.81 -10.05 -11.83
CA VAL A 185 -2.66 -11.26 -12.65
C VAL A 185 -3.55 -12.39 -12.13
N ILE A 186 -3.58 -12.62 -10.80
CA ILE A 186 -4.42 -13.66 -10.19
C ILE A 186 -5.90 -13.41 -10.50
N PHE A 187 -6.40 -12.18 -10.28
CA PHE A 187 -7.81 -11.87 -10.51
C PHE A 187 -8.17 -11.81 -12.00
N LEU A 188 -7.25 -11.46 -12.89
CA LEU A 188 -7.44 -11.56 -14.33
C LEU A 188 -7.65 -13.02 -14.75
N ILE A 189 -6.76 -13.93 -14.33
CA ILE A 189 -6.85 -15.35 -14.63
C ILE A 189 -8.18 -15.91 -14.09
N LEU A 190 -8.51 -15.60 -12.83
CA LEU A 190 -9.76 -16.04 -12.21
C LEU A 190 -10.98 -15.55 -12.99
N THR A 191 -10.98 -14.30 -13.42
CA THR A 191 -12.06 -13.70 -14.22
C THR A 191 -12.23 -14.46 -15.54
N VAL A 192 -11.14 -14.75 -16.26
CA VAL A 192 -11.16 -15.47 -17.53
C VAL A 192 -11.69 -16.89 -17.33
N VAL A 193 -11.20 -17.61 -16.33
CA VAL A 193 -11.63 -18.99 -16.00
C VAL A 193 -13.13 -19.02 -15.67
N LEU A 194 -13.61 -18.12 -14.82
CA LEU A 194 -15.02 -18.03 -14.46
C LEU A 194 -15.90 -17.67 -15.65
N TYR A 195 -15.40 -16.85 -16.58
CA TYR A 195 -16.11 -16.52 -17.82
C TYR A 195 -16.27 -17.75 -18.72
N ILE A 196 -15.20 -18.53 -18.91
CA ILE A 196 -15.22 -19.76 -19.71
C ILE A 196 -16.18 -20.80 -19.10
N LEU A 197 -16.12 -21.00 -17.78
CA LEU A 197 -17.01 -21.92 -17.05
C LEU A 197 -18.48 -21.50 -17.20
N HIS A 198 -18.75 -20.22 -17.08
CA HIS A 198 -20.11 -19.70 -17.27
C HIS A 198 -20.62 -19.96 -18.69
N HIS A 199 -19.78 -19.70 -19.71
CA HIS A 199 -20.13 -19.93 -21.11
C HIS A 199 -20.43 -21.41 -21.43
N LYS A 200 -19.59 -22.33 -20.91
CA LYS A 200 -19.81 -23.78 -21.06
C LYS A 200 -21.11 -24.24 -20.41
N LYS A 201 -21.43 -23.73 -19.20
CA LYS A 201 -22.69 -24.06 -18.49
C LYS A 201 -23.93 -23.61 -19.25
N MET A 202 -23.86 -22.45 -19.93
CA MET A 202 -24.96 -21.95 -20.75
C MET A 202 -25.18 -22.81 -22.01
N LYS A 203 -24.09 -23.22 -22.70
CA LYS A 203 -24.17 -24.10 -23.87
C LYS A 203 -24.77 -25.46 -23.51
N GLY A 204 -24.36 -26.07 -22.38
CA GLY A 204 -24.88 -27.34 -21.93
C GLY A 204 -26.40 -27.30 -21.63
N LYS A 205 -26.94 -26.19 -21.13
CA LYS A 205 -28.38 -26.05 -20.91
C LYS A 205 -29.17 -25.88 -22.20
N VAL A 206 -28.60 -25.31 -23.25
CA VAL A 206 -29.27 -25.17 -24.56
C VAL A 206 -29.34 -26.48 -25.30
N LEU A 207 -28.34 -27.34 -25.15
CA LEU A 207 -28.29 -28.67 -25.78
C LEU A 207 -29.11 -29.75 -25.05
N GLY A 208 -29.32 -29.59 -23.74
CA GLY A 208 -30.12 -30.52 -22.93
C GLY A 208 -31.63 -30.31 -22.96
N ASN A 209 -32.11 -29.25 -23.61
CA ASN A 209 -33.54 -28.92 -23.79
C ASN A 209 -34.03 -29.23 -25.22
N LYS A 210 -33.29 -29.96 -26.01
CA LYS A 210 -33.72 -30.60 -27.26
C LYS A 210 -33.91 -32.09 -27.04
#